data_2cecdb1e23cddf243f9c4af28ce7eea6
#
_entry.id   2cecdb1e23cddf243f9c4af28ce7eea6
#
_cell.length_a   1.000
_cell.length_b   1.000
_cell.length_c   1.000
_cell.angle_alpha   90.00
_cell.angle_beta   90.00
_cell.angle_gamma   90.00
#
_symmetry.space_group_name_H-M   'P 1'
#
loop_
_entity.id
_entity.type
_entity.pdbx_description
1 polymer ?
#
loop_
_entity_poly.entity_id
_entity_poly.type
_entity_poly.pdbx_seq_one_letter_code
_entity_poly.pdbx_strand_id
1 'polypeptide(L)'
;MPDTVDNEDMFDLDRQPVNFKDVLIEMKDVSELMVDLAYSAILFESKEIAREVVNLEESMNRLLYQARITSILGARRLEEAESMSGLLQIAEGAERISNAASDIANVILKDIQIPIRMRRALPEAEEVTVRIEISESSELVNALLGEVRLQSTTGMRIIAIRRGRFWIYDPDKDTRLEKGDVLIAKGPEDGIDPLWRLAGRALPQIDPGIGQPVDNLDRAVLLIVEMKNVSELAVGLAYTALLFDSKDIAEEVFWLNERMDSMRLSLELWVLEEAKKIEPIESLRGLLHMAAFADAICSAASSIVDVIRRDIEIPPIFKKIIRESDEIISRIDVQAGSFLDGKTLKEASLGAVTGMIVLAIKRGEQWIYRPKKNARLYEGDTIIAKGRRDGECRLFSLSKAEQ
;
A
#
# COMPACT_ATOMS: atom_id res chain seq x y z
N MET A 1 -32.07 7.36 -32.69
CA MET A 1 -31.59 6.01 -32.42
C MET A 1 -30.23 6.17 -31.79
N PRO A 2 -30.04 5.85 -30.52
CA PRO A 2 -28.72 5.87 -29.93
C PRO A 2 -27.96 4.59 -30.33
N ASP A 3 -26.70 4.78 -30.73
CA ASP A 3 -25.80 3.72 -31.14
C ASP A 3 -25.66 2.70 -30.01
N THR A 4 -25.93 1.46 -30.38
CA THR A 4 -25.60 0.29 -29.55
C THR A 4 -24.09 0.19 -29.49
N VAL A 5 -23.50 0.56 -28.36
CA VAL A 5 -22.11 0.21 -28.05
C VAL A 5 -22.05 -1.31 -28.04
N ASP A 6 -21.28 -1.87 -28.97
CA ASP A 6 -21.08 -3.30 -29.11
C ASP A 6 -20.52 -3.88 -27.80
N ASN A 7 -21.33 -4.72 -27.17
CA ASN A 7 -20.99 -5.47 -25.96
C ASN A 7 -20.04 -6.65 -26.26
N GLU A 8 -19.46 -6.73 -27.48
CA GLU A 8 -18.60 -7.82 -27.92
C GLU A 8 -17.15 -7.68 -27.43
N ASP A 9 -16.64 -6.48 -27.15
CA ASP A 9 -15.26 -6.26 -26.70
C ASP A 9 -15.01 -6.65 -25.24
N MET A 10 -16.05 -6.89 -24.44
CA MET A 10 -15.89 -7.27 -23.03
C MET A 10 -15.57 -8.77 -22.85
N PHE A 11 -15.65 -9.59 -23.90
CA PHE A 11 -15.51 -11.04 -23.85
C PHE A 11 -14.50 -11.64 -24.85
N ASP A 12 -13.76 -10.82 -25.57
CA ASP A 12 -12.63 -11.31 -26.37
C ASP A 12 -11.43 -11.60 -25.44
N LEU A 13 -11.64 -12.63 -24.62
CA LEU A 13 -10.57 -13.27 -23.87
C LEU A 13 -9.64 -13.90 -24.90
N ASP A 14 -8.48 -13.30 -25.09
CA ASP A 14 -7.35 -13.98 -25.71
C ASP A 14 -7.24 -15.36 -25.05
N ARG A 15 -7.59 -16.43 -25.81
CA ARG A 15 -7.79 -17.79 -25.30
C ARG A 15 -6.48 -18.50 -24.93
N GLN A 16 -5.49 -17.75 -24.41
CA GLN A 16 -4.33 -18.37 -23.80
C GLN A 16 -4.68 -18.84 -22.38
N PRO A 17 -4.27 -20.02 -21.96
CA PRO A 17 -4.49 -20.52 -20.62
C PRO A 17 -3.73 -19.59 -19.64
N VAL A 18 -4.45 -18.65 -19.04
CA VAL A 18 -3.89 -17.74 -18.06
C VAL A 18 -3.56 -18.56 -16.81
N ASN A 19 -2.33 -18.47 -16.36
CA ASN A 19 -1.91 -19.12 -15.13
C ASN A 19 -2.56 -18.42 -13.95
N PHE A 20 -3.36 -19.14 -13.17
CA PHE A 20 -4.04 -18.59 -11.98
C PHE A 20 -3.09 -17.86 -11.01
N LYS A 21 -1.85 -18.35 -10.92
CA LYS A 21 -0.80 -17.72 -10.13
C LYS A 21 -0.52 -16.28 -10.60
N ASP A 22 -0.34 -16.09 -11.91
CA ASP A 22 0.02 -14.79 -12.47
C ASP A 22 -1.12 -13.78 -12.31
N VAL A 23 -2.37 -14.25 -12.43
CA VAL A 23 -3.57 -13.44 -12.13
C VAL A 23 -3.57 -12.93 -10.68
N LEU A 24 -3.28 -13.79 -9.71
CA LEU A 24 -3.26 -13.37 -8.30
C LEU A 24 -2.09 -12.44 -7.96
N ILE A 25 -0.93 -12.61 -8.60
CA ILE A 25 0.20 -11.67 -8.46
C ILE A 25 -0.26 -10.29 -8.93
N GLU A 26 -0.78 -10.22 -10.16
CA GLU A 26 -1.23 -8.97 -10.76
C GLU A 26 -2.35 -8.32 -9.94
N MET A 27 -3.33 -9.11 -9.46
CA MET A 27 -4.40 -8.59 -8.59
C MET A 27 -3.85 -7.96 -7.30
N LYS A 28 -2.86 -8.62 -6.66
CA LYS A 28 -2.20 -8.07 -5.47
C LYS A 28 -1.51 -6.75 -5.80
N ASP A 29 -0.65 -6.74 -6.82
CA ASP A 29 0.18 -5.59 -7.15
C ASP A 29 -0.69 -4.41 -7.61
N VAL A 30 -1.70 -4.65 -8.45
CA VAL A 30 -2.66 -3.62 -8.88
C VAL A 30 -3.47 -3.07 -7.71
N SER A 31 -3.95 -3.91 -6.78
CA SER A 31 -4.74 -3.42 -5.63
C SER A 31 -3.92 -2.51 -4.71
N GLU A 32 -2.65 -2.84 -4.45
CA GLU A 32 -1.75 -2.01 -3.65
C GLU A 32 -1.42 -0.69 -4.37
N LEU A 33 -1.12 -0.73 -5.67
CA LEU A 33 -0.90 0.47 -6.48
C LEU A 33 -2.12 1.40 -6.49
N MET A 34 -3.33 0.84 -6.63
CA MET A 34 -4.57 1.63 -6.63
C MET A 34 -4.77 2.38 -5.32
N VAL A 35 -4.47 1.78 -4.17
CA VAL A 35 -4.53 2.46 -2.86
C VAL A 35 -3.54 3.63 -2.84
N ASP A 36 -2.30 3.42 -3.28
CA ASP A 36 -1.26 4.45 -3.31
C ASP A 36 -1.63 5.62 -4.22
N LEU A 37 -2.14 5.33 -5.41
CA LEU A 37 -2.59 6.35 -6.37
C LEU A 37 -3.83 7.09 -5.86
N ALA A 38 -4.77 6.41 -5.21
CA ALA A 38 -5.99 7.02 -4.69
C ALA A 38 -5.69 8.08 -3.61
N TYR A 39 -4.83 7.75 -2.63
CA TYR A 39 -4.37 8.74 -1.65
C TYR A 39 -3.51 9.84 -2.27
N SER A 40 -2.72 9.54 -3.31
CA SER A 40 -1.96 10.54 -4.07
C SER A 40 -2.89 11.51 -4.81
N ALA A 41 -4.01 11.01 -5.36
CA ALA A 41 -5.03 11.85 -6.00
C ALA A 41 -5.65 12.85 -5.01
N ILE A 42 -5.91 12.42 -3.78
CA ILE A 42 -6.38 13.29 -2.68
C ILE A 42 -5.31 14.34 -2.33
N LEU A 43 -4.07 13.89 -2.09
CA LEU A 43 -2.98 14.78 -1.65
C LEU A 43 -2.66 15.87 -2.66
N PHE A 44 -2.66 15.53 -3.95
CA PHE A 44 -2.29 16.44 -5.04
C PHE A 44 -3.48 17.04 -5.79
N GLU A 45 -4.73 16.75 -5.37
CA GLU A 45 -5.98 17.14 -6.06
C GLU A 45 -5.94 16.83 -7.57
N SER A 46 -5.39 15.67 -7.92
CA SER A 46 -5.18 15.30 -9.32
C SER A 46 -6.31 14.44 -9.87
N LYS A 47 -7.12 15.01 -10.76
CA LYS A 47 -8.16 14.27 -11.50
C LYS A 47 -7.56 13.26 -12.48
N GLU A 48 -6.34 13.49 -12.96
CA GLU A 48 -5.63 12.57 -13.85
C GLU A 48 -5.30 11.28 -13.10
N ILE A 49 -4.67 11.38 -11.91
CA ILE A 49 -4.36 10.22 -11.08
C ILE A 49 -5.65 9.49 -10.66
N ALA A 50 -6.69 10.25 -10.31
CA ALA A 50 -7.97 9.67 -9.92
C ALA A 50 -8.64 8.88 -11.07
N ARG A 51 -8.55 9.35 -12.33
CA ARG A 51 -9.06 8.60 -13.49
C ARG A 51 -8.29 7.30 -13.71
N GLU A 52 -6.97 7.32 -13.50
CA GLU A 52 -6.17 6.10 -13.63
C GLU A 52 -6.56 5.04 -12.61
N VAL A 53 -6.86 5.41 -11.38
CA VAL A 53 -7.38 4.46 -10.38
C VAL A 53 -8.67 3.79 -10.88
N VAL A 54 -9.57 4.56 -11.50
CA VAL A 54 -10.81 4.00 -12.08
C VAL A 54 -10.53 3.11 -13.29
N ASN A 55 -9.53 3.44 -14.13
CA ASN A 55 -9.13 2.58 -15.24
C ASN A 55 -8.54 1.24 -14.73
N LEU A 56 -7.75 1.29 -13.66
CA LEU A 56 -7.19 0.09 -13.03
C LEU A 56 -8.27 -0.80 -12.40
N GLU A 57 -9.38 -0.22 -11.90
CA GLU A 57 -10.53 -0.99 -11.42
C GLU A 57 -11.15 -1.86 -12.51
N GLU A 58 -11.27 -1.35 -13.75
CA GLU A 58 -11.74 -2.15 -14.89
C GLU A 58 -10.81 -3.33 -15.17
N SER A 59 -9.50 -3.14 -15.04
CA SER A 59 -8.51 -4.22 -15.18
C SER A 59 -8.65 -5.25 -14.06
N MET A 60 -8.85 -4.80 -12.82
CA MET A 60 -9.10 -5.68 -11.67
C MET A 60 -10.35 -6.54 -11.87
N ASN A 61 -11.43 -5.96 -12.40
CA ASN A 61 -12.66 -6.70 -12.71
C ASN A 61 -12.42 -7.82 -13.74
N ARG A 62 -11.60 -7.55 -14.78
CA ARG A 62 -11.19 -8.57 -15.76
C ARG A 62 -10.35 -9.67 -15.11
N LEU A 63 -9.40 -9.34 -14.26
CA LEU A 63 -8.56 -10.30 -13.53
C LEU A 63 -9.41 -11.18 -12.60
N LEU A 64 -10.37 -10.61 -11.87
CA LEU A 64 -11.28 -11.39 -11.03
C LEU A 64 -12.12 -12.36 -11.85
N TYR A 65 -12.62 -11.94 -13.01
CA TYR A 65 -13.33 -12.82 -13.91
C TYR A 65 -12.46 -13.99 -14.38
N GLN A 66 -11.22 -13.73 -14.77
CA GLN A 66 -10.24 -14.77 -15.14
C GLN A 66 -9.96 -15.72 -13.96
N ALA A 67 -9.80 -15.19 -12.75
CA ALA A 67 -9.61 -15.99 -11.54
C ALA A 67 -10.79 -16.94 -11.30
N ARG A 68 -12.03 -16.45 -11.46
CA ARG A 68 -13.25 -17.27 -11.33
C ARG A 68 -13.30 -18.40 -12.34
N ILE A 69 -13.09 -18.10 -13.61
CA ILE A 69 -13.08 -19.12 -14.69
C ILE A 69 -12.01 -20.16 -14.45
N THR A 70 -10.79 -19.72 -14.12
CA THR A 70 -9.66 -20.63 -13.90
C THR A 70 -9.89 -21.53 -12.67
N SER A 71 -10.50 -21.01 -11.62
CA SER A 71 -10.89 -21.77 -10.41
C SER A 71 -11.91 -22.86 -10.75
N ILE A 72 -12.93 -22.54 -11.54
CA ILE A 72 -13.98 -23.48 -11.95
C ILE A 72 -13.37 -24.59 -12.82
N LEU A 73 -12.47 -24.26 -13.75
CA LEU A 73 -11.84 -25.23 -14.65
C LEU A 73 -10.77 -26.10 -13.94
N GLY A 74 -10.17 -25.57 -12.86
CA GLY A 74 -9.10 -26.24 -12.12
C GLY A 74 -9.57 -27.32 -11.16
N ALA A 75 -10.80 -27.26 -10.67
CA ALA A 75 -11.32 -28.16 -9.65
C ALA A 75 -12.02 -29.39 -10.26
N ARG A 76 -11.51 -30.57 -9.92
CA ARG A 76 -12.11 -31.87 -10.34
C ARG A 76 -12.57 -32.70 -9.15
N ARG A 77 -12.11 -32.40 -7.95
CA ARG A 77 -12.40 -33.07 -6.68
C ARG A 77 -12.83 -32.06 -5.64
N LEU A 78 -13.50 -32.52 -4.59
CA LEU A 78 -13.98 -31.65 -3.51
C LEU A 78 -12.84 -30.89 -2.83
N GLU A 79 -11.74 -31.57 -2.51
CA GLU A 79 -10.56 -30.97 -1.87
C GLU A 79 -9.92 -29.89 -2.75
N GLU A 80 -9.85 -30.12 -4.08
CA GLU A 80 -9.38 -29.13 -5.04
C GLU A 80 -10.33 -27.93 -5.10
N ALA A 81 -11.65 -28.16 -5.05
CA ALA A 81 -12.66 -27.10 -5.05
C ALA A 81 -12.60 -26.26 -3.77
N GLU A 82 -12.35 -26.86 -2.60
CA GLU A 82 -12.16 -26.16 -1.33
C GLU A 82 -10.92 -25.24 -1.40
N SER A 83 -9.78 -25.77 -1.87
CA SER A 83 -8.56 -24.99 -2.06
C SER A 83 -8.75 -23.84 -3.07
N MET A 84 -9.43 -24.09 -4.19
CA MET A 84 -9.74 -23.05 -5.18
C MET A 84 -10.70 -22.00 -4.64
N SER A 85 -11.65 -22.38 -3.78
CA SER A 85 -12.54 -21.44 -3.09
C SER A 85 -11.76 -20.49 -2.17
N GLY A 86 -10.74 -21.01 -1.44
CA GLY A 86 -9.85 -20.15 -0.64
C GLY A 86 -9.07 -19.17 -1.48
N LEU A 87 -8.49 -19.60 -2.60
CA LEU A 87 -7.78 -18.72 -3.53
C LEU A 87 -8.71 -17.67 -4.15
N LEU A 88 -9.93 -18.05 -4.48
CA LEU A 88 -10.93 -17.11 -5.00
C LEU A 88 -11.34 -16.07 -3.95
N GLN A 89 -11.45 -16.45 -2.68
CA GLN A 89 -11.71 -15.53 -1.58
C GLN A 89 -10.59 -14.49 -1.45
N ILE A 90 -9.33 -14.89 -1.65
CA ILE A 90 -8.19 -13.95 -1.67
C ILE A 90 -8.31 -12.97 -2.85
N ALA A 91 -8.63 -13.47 -4.05
CA ALA A 91 -8.86 -12.63 -5.22
C ALA A 91 -9.99 -11.63 -5.00
N GLU A 92 -11.12 -12.06 -4.43
CA GLU A 92 -12.23 -11.19 -4.06
C GLU A 92 -11.86 -10.16 -3.00
N GLY A 93 -10.95 -10.49 -2.07
CA GLY A 93 -10.39 -9.54 -1.12
C GLY A 93 -9.58 -8.45 -1.81
N ALA A 94 -8.71 -8.81 -2.76
CA ALA A 94 -7.93 -7.85 -3.55
C ALA A 94 -8.84 -6.94 -4.38
N GLU A 95 -9.90 -7.47 -4.98
CA GLU A 95 -10.88 -6.67 -5.73
C GLU A 95 -11.63 -5.70 -4.82
N ARG A 96 -12.02 -6.10 -3.61
CA ARG A 96 -12.65 -5.19 -2.64
C ARG A 96 -11.72 -4.05 -2.22
N ILE A 97 -10.41 -4.31 -2.08
CA ILE A 97 -9.42 -3.25 -1.83
C ILE A 97 -9.41 -2.27 -3.00
N SER A 98 -9.42 -2.77 -4.23
CA SER A 98 -9.46 -1.96 -5.45
C SER A 98 -10.72 -1.09 -5.55
N ASN A 99 -11.89 -1.66 -5.23
CA ASN A 99 -13.15 -0.92 -5.21
C ASN A 99 -13.10 0.23 -4.19
N ALA A 100 -12.57 -0.02 -2.99
CA ALA A 100 -12.42 1.03 -1.98
C ALA A 100 -11.43 2.12 -2.43
N ALA A 101 -10.34 1.75 -3.12
CA ALA A 101 -9.41 2.72 -3.70
C ALA A 101 -10.06 3.55 -4.81
N SER A 102 -10.88 2.95 -5.67
CA SER A 102 -11.65 3.66 -6.69
C SER A 102 -12.67 4.62 -6.07
N ASP A 103 -13.29 4.23 -4.97
CA ASP A 103 -14.21 5.10 -4.23
C ASP A 103 -13.47 6.31 -3.63
N ILE A 104 -12.24 6.14 -3.12
CA ILE A 104 -11.38 7.27 -2.70
C ILE A 104 -11.11 8.20 -3.88
N ALA A 105 -10.72 7.68 -5.05
CA ALA A 105 -10.47 8.47 -6.25
C ALA A 105 -11.72 9.22 -6.73
N ASN A 106 -12.90 8.60 -6.61
CA ASN A 106 -14.18 9.21 -6.95
C ASN A 106 -14.51 10.44 -6.09
N VAL A 107 -13.94 10.60 -4.90
CA VAL A 107 -14.06 11.84 -4.11
C VAL A 107 -13.55 13.04 -4.92
N ILE A 108 -12.40 12.88 -5.58
CA ILE A 108 -11.79 13.93 -6.42
C ILE A 108 -12.55 14.09 -7.74
N LEU A 109 -12.96 13.01 -8.38
CA LEU A 109 -13.67 13.07 -9.67
C LEU A 109 -15.04 13.72 -9.56
N LYS A 110 -15.75 13.50 -8.45
CA LYS A 110 -17.07 14.06 -8.15
C LYS A 110 -17.01 15.42 -7.45
N ASP A 111 -15.82 16.03 -7.34
CA ASP A 111 -15.60 17.31 -6.68
C ASP A 111 -16.16 17.36 -5.24
N ILE A 112 -16.12 16.22 -4.53
CA ILE A 112 -16.49 16.16 -3.12
C ILE A 112 -15.43 16.92 -2.31
N GLN A 113 -15.86 17.94 -1.59
CA GLN A 113 -14.94 18.77 -0.83
C GLN A 113 -14.30 17.99 0.34
N ILE A 114 -13.01 18.20 0.51
CA ILE A 114 -12.23 17.69 1.64
C ILE A 114 -11.60 18.89 2.34
N PRO A 115 -11.63 18.97 3.70
CA PRO A 115 -10.97 20.06 4.40
C PRO A 115 -9.49 20.16 4.04
N ILE A 116 -9.00 21.37 3.84
CA ILE A 116 -7.57 21.61 3.53
C ILE A 116 -6.63 21.00 4.59
N ARG A 117 -7.11 20.92 5.85
CA ARG A 117 -6.39 20.30 6.97
C ARG A 117 -6.07 18.81 6.70
N MET A 118 -6.95 18.08 5.98
CA MET A 118 -6.72 16.68 5.60
C MET A 118 -5.46 16.54 4.73
N ARG A 119 -5.26 17.41 3.76
CA ARG A 119 -4.07 17.40 2.90
C ARG A 119 -2.79 17.75 3.65
N ARG A 120 -2.89 18.57 4.67
CA ARG A 120 -1.75 18.90 5.56
C ARG A 120 -1.40 17.76 6.51
N ALA A 121 -2.38 16.94 6.89
CA ALA A 121 -2.16 15.80 7.77
C ALA A 121 -1.65 14.54 7.04
N LEU A 122 -2.00 14.33 5.77
CA LEU A 122 -1.56 13.15 5.01
C LEU A 122 -0.04 12.93 5.03
N PRO A 123 0.82 13.95 4.96
CA PRO A 123 2.27 13.79 5.13
C PRO A 123 2.72 13.31 6.52
N GLU A 124 1.84 13.32 7.53
CA GLU A 124 2.12 12.74 8.85
C GLU A 124 1.93 11.21 8.89
N ALA A 125 1.49 10.60 7.77
CA ALA A 125 1.42 9.15 7.63
C ALA A 125 2.79 8.49 7.79
N GLU A 126 2.82 7.20 8.11
CA GLU A 126 4.08 6.44 8.28
C GLU A 126 4.86 6.33 6.97
N GLU A 127 4.15 6.16 5.85
CA GLU A 127 4.68 6.33 4.50
C GLU A 127 4.18 7.65 3.92
N VAL A 128 5.11 8.49 3.55
CA VAL A 128 4.83 9.79 2.93
C VAL A 128 4.82 9.67 1.41
N THR A 129 3.94 10.41 0.78
CA THR A 129 3.92 10.56 -0.68
C THR A 129 4.39 11.95 -1.04
N VAL A 130 5.37 12.03 -1.92
CA VAL A 130 5.96 13.30 -2.36
C VAL A 130 5.93 13.44 -3.87
N ARG A 131 5.94 14.70 -4.33
CA ARG A 131 6.00 15.06 -5.74
C ARG A 131 7.26 15.88 -5.98
N ILE A 132 8.12 15.41 -6.88
CA ILE A 132 9.39 16.08 -7.19
C ILE A 132 9.66 16.09 -8.68
N GLU A 133 10.16 17.21 -9.18
CA GLU A 133 10.55 17.38 -10.57
C GLU A 133 12.06 17.16 -10.72
N ILE A 134 12.46 16.36 -11.71
CA ILE A 134 13.86 16.12 -12.06
C ILE A 134 14.45 17.38 -12.69
N SER A 135 15.47 17.97 -12.05
CA SER A 135 16.18 19.13 -12.57
C SER A 135 17.12 18.75 -13.71
N GLU A 136 17.55 19.74 -14.48
CA GLU A 136 18.55 19.57 -15.56
C GLU A 136 19.91 19.06 -15.06
N SER A 137 20.28 19.41 -13.83
CA SER A 137 21.53 19.01 -13.19
C SER A 137 21.43 17.72 -12.39
N SER A 138 20.31 17.01 -12.44
CA SER A 138 20.06 15.79 -11.69
C SER A 138 20.85 14.62 -12.25
N GLU A 139 21.40 13.79 -11.36
CA GLU A 139 22.01 12.51 -11.71
C GLU A 139 21.02 11.50 -12.28
N LEU A 140 19.72 11.74 -12.09
CA LEU A 140 18.65 10.89 -12.60
C LEU A 140 18.38 11.07 -14.11
N VAL A 141 18.88 12.15 -14.71
CA VAL A 141 18.60 12.45 -16.13
C VAL A 141 19.23 11.39 -17.03
N ASN A 142 18.41 10.80 -17.91
CA ASN A 142 18.73 9.72 -18.84
C ASN A 142 19.07 8.36 -18.20
N ALA A 143 19.01 8.20 -16.87
CA ALA A 143 19.19 6.93 -16.19
C ALA A 143 17.96 6.03 -16.32
N LEU A 144 18.16 4.70 -16.30
CA LEU A 144 17.07 3.75 -16.13
C LEU A 144 16.70 3.63 -14.65
N LEU A 145 15.42 3.52 -14.35
CA LEU A 145 14.93 3.41 -12.98
C LEU A 145 15.58 2.24 -12.22
N GLY A 146 15.80 1.12 -12.91
CA GLY A 146 16.50 -0.04 -12.35
C GLY A 146 17.99 0.18 -12.08
N GLU A 147 18.67 1.04 -12.84
CA GLU A 147 20.10 1.36 -12.62
C GLU A 147 20.29 2.25 -11.39
N VAL A 148 19.41 3.24 -11.21
CA VAL A 148 19.48 4.18 -10.08
C VAL A 148 19.11 3.52 -8.76
N ARG A 149 18.28 2.47 -8.80
CA ARG A 149 17.81 1.74 -7.61
C ARG A 149 17.26 2.68 -6.53
N LEU A 150 16.42 3.65 -6.93
CA LEU A 150 15.93 4.72 -6.04
C LEU A 150 15.36 4.17 -4.74
N GLN A 151 14.52 3.14 -4.80
CA GLN A 151 13.93 2.57 -3.59
C GLN A 151 14.98 2.01 -2.63
N SER A 152 15.98 1.28 -3.13
CA SER A 152 17.04 0.73 -2.29
C SER A 152 18.03 1.78 -1.80
N THR A 153 18.11 2.95 -2.44
CA THR A 153 19.05 4.01 -2.10
C THR A 153 18.42 5.07 -1.21
N THR A 154 17.13 5.33 -1.38
CA THR A 154 16.40 6.39 -0.67
C THR A 154 15.25 5.85 0.19
N GLY A 155 14.85 4.61 0.01
CA GLY A 155 13.61 4.06 0.58
C GLY A 155 12.34 4.46 -0.20
N MET A 156 12.45 5.35 -1.19
CA MET A 156 11.30 5.91 -1.93
C MET A 156 11.01 5.12 -3.20
N ARG A 157 9.81 4.55 -3.31
CA ARG A 157 9.29 3.90 -4.54
C ARG A 157 8.64 4.95 -5.45
N ILE A 158 8.95 4.91 -6.74
CA ILE A 158 8.25 5.73 -7.72
C ILE A 158 6.99 4.99 -8.14
N ILE A 159 5.82 5.58 -7.87
CA ILE A 159 4.51 5.00 -8.19
C ILE A 159 3.92 5.60 -9.48
N ALA A 160 4.35 6.80 -9.87
CA ALA A 160 3.99 7.41 -11.14
C ALA A 160 5.01 8.45 -11.58
N ILE A 161 5.10 8.67 -12.90
CA ILE A 161 5.91 9.72 -13.52
C ILE A 161 5.01 10.54 -14.45
N ARG A 162 5.02 11.87 -14.30
CA ARG A 162 4.38 12.76 -15.26
C ARG A 162 5.44 13.38 -16.16
N ARG A 163 5.35 13.07 -17.46
CA ARG A 163 6.22 13.60 -18.52
C ARG A 163 5.42 14.53 -19.42
N GLY A 164 5.54 15.82 -19.20
CA GLY A 164 4.72 16.83 -19.89
C GLY A 164 3.23 16.63 -19.58
N ARG A 165 2.47 16.14 -20.59
CA ARG A 165 1.03 15.84 -20.47
C ARG A 165 0.73 14.35 -20.26
N PHE A 166 1.75 13.50 -20.39
CA PHE A 166 1.60 12.05 -20.29
C PHE A 166 1.96 11.55 -18.90
N TRP A 167 1.28 10.49 -18.47
CA TRP A 167 1.56 9.80 -17.24
C TRP A 167 2.10 8.39 -17.55
N ILE A 168 3.05 7.95 -16.76
CA ILE A 168 3.57 6.59 -16.70
C ILE A 168 3.26 6.13 -15.29
N TYR A 169 2.31 5.21 -15.15
CA TYR A 169 1.93 4.64 -13.88
C TYR A 169 2.67 3.32 -13.69
N ASP A 170 3.01 2.98 -12.45
CA ASP A 170 3.83 1.84 -12.07
C ASP A 170 5.06 1.66 -12.98
N PRO A 171 5.97 2.63 -13.00
CA PRO A 171 7.11 2.58 -13.91
C PRO A 171 8.04 1.42 -13.54
N ASP A 172 8.39 0.61 -14.53
CA ASP A 172 9.25 -0.54 -14.39
C ASP A 172 10.75 -0.17 -14.34
N LYS A 173 11.60 -1.17 -14.13
CA LYS A 173 13.06 -1.01 -14.08
C LYS A 173 13.67 -0.46 -15.39
N ASP A 174 13.02 -0.69 -16.53
CA ASP A 174 13.48 -0.31 -17.86
C ASP A 174 12.98 1.10 -18.25
N THR A 175 12.16 1.73 -17.39
CA THR A 175 11.69 3.09 -17.57
C THR A 175 12.85 4.08 -17.45
N ARG A 176 13.09 4.86 -18.52
CA ARG A 176 14.10 5.91 -18.58
C ARG A 176 13.55 7.19 -17.98
N LEU A 177 14.31 7.79 -17.08
CA LEU A 177 13.99 9.09 -16.48
C LEU A 177 14.50 10.23 -17.38
N GLU A 178 13.69 11.29 -17.49
CA GLU A 178 14.03 12.44 -18.33
C GLU A 178 14.02 13.74 -17.50
N LYS A 179 14.77 14.74 -17.98
CA LYS A 179 14.70 16.09 -17.44
C LYS A 179 13.27 16.62 -17.49
N GLY A 180 12.82 17.21 -16.38
CA GLY A 180 11.47 17.76 -16.26
C GLY A 180 10.38 16.73 -15.95
N ASP A 181 10.73 15.45 -15.84
CA ASP A 181 9.80 14.46 -15.29
C ASP A 181 9.41 14.84 -13.86
N VAL A 182 8.13 14.72 -13.55
CA VAL A 182 7.61 14.89 -12.20
C VAL A 182 7.32 13.52 -11.63
N LEU A 183 8.13 13.13 -10.65
CA LEU A 183 8.00 11.85 -9.95
C LEU A 183 6.97 11.96 -8.83
N ILE A 184 6.09 10.98 -8.72
CA ILE A 184 5.30 10.71 -7.53
C ILE A 184 5.98 9.54 -6.81
N ALA A 185 6.51 9.81 -5.63
CA ALA A 185 7.28 8.84 -4.86
C ALA A 185 6.65 8.62 -3.49
N LYS A 186 6.59 7.35 -3.04
CA LYS A 186 6.08 6.94 -1.72
C LYS A 186 7.18 6.21 -0.96
N GLY A 187 7.25 6.43 0.35
CA GLY A 187 8.21 5.76 1.23
C GLY A 187 8.36 6.43 2.58
N PRO A 188 9.41 6.07 3.34
CA PRO A 188 9.66 6.64 4.66
C PRO A 188 10.07 8.12 4.58
N GLU A 189 9.73 8.89 5.60
CA GLU A 189 10.08 10.31 5.71
C GLU A 189 11.61 10.56 5.54
N ASP A 190 12.44 9.69 6.09
CA ASP A 190 13.91 9.77 5.99
C ASP A 190 14.41 9.64 4.54
N GLY A 191 13.59 9.15 3.62
CA GLY A 191 13.90 9.02 2.19
C GLY A 191 13.71 10.31 1.38
N ILE A 192 13.04 11.30 1.95
CA ILE A 192 12.76 12.57 1.25
C ILE A 192 14.06 13.29 0.89
N ASP A 193 14.92 13.57 1.86
CA ASP A 193 16.15 14.32 1.63
C ASP A 193 17.10 13.66 0.61
N PRO A 194 17.39 12.35 0.67
CA PRO A 194 18.16 11.68 -0.38
C PRO A 194 17.52 11.79 -1.77
N LEU A 195 16.18 11.63 -1.88
CA LEU A 195 15.48 11.74 -3.15
C LEU A 195 15.61 13.16 -3.74
N TRP A 196 15.44 14.20 -2.91
CA TRP A 196 15.57 15.60 -3.35
C TRP A 196 16.97 15.92 -3.89
N ARG A 197 18.02 15.44 -3.22
CA ARG A 197 19.41 15.60 -3.68
C ARG A 197 19.62 14.91 -5.03
N LEU A 198 19.18 13.67 -5.20
CA LEU A 198 19.30 12.95 -6.47
C LEU A 198 18.54 13.66 -7.61
N ALA A 199 17.37 14.21 -7.33
CA ALA A 199 16.60 14.98 -8.30
C ALA A 199 17.22 16.37 -8.59
N GLY A 200 18.31 16.76 -7.94
CA GLY A 200 18.97 18.04 -8.13
C GLY A 200 18.15 19.23 -7.63
N ARG A 201 17.32 19.01 -6.59
CA ARG A 201 16.44 20.05 -6.01
C ARG A 201 16.80 20.28 -4.54
N ALA A 202 16.62 21.53 -4.09
CA ALA A 202 16.66 21.86 -2.68
C ALA A 202 15.41 21.33 -1.98
N LEU A 203 15.56 20.89 -0.72
CA LEU A 203 14.44 20.49 0.11
C LEU A 203 13.42 21.65 0.21
N PRO A 204 12.14 21.40 -0.05
CA PRO A 204 11.11 22.39 0.21
C PRO A 204 10.99 22.62 1.72
N GLN A 205 10.50 23.79 2.12
CA GLN A 205 10.05 23.98 3.49
C GLN A 205 8.83 23.08 3.70
N ILE A 206 8.97 22.04 4.53
CA ILE A 206 7.88 21.13 4.84
C ILE A 206 6.95 21.88 5.80
N ASP A 207 5.66 21.93 5.46
CA ASP A 207 4.62 22.43 6.39
C ASP A 207 4.66 21.56 7.65
N PRO A 208 4.75 22.13 8.87
CA PRO A 208 4.85 21.35 10.11
C PRO A 208 3.65 20.45 10.41
N GLY A 209 2.68 20.36 9.51
CA GLY A 209 1.49 19.53 9.70
C GLY A 209 0.47 20.17 10.65
N ILE A 210 -0.40 19.34 11.25
CA ILE A 210 -1.42 19.80 12.18
C ILE A 210 -0.87 19.93 13.61
N GLY A 211 0.15 19.15 13.96
CA GLY A 211 0.70 19.10 15.31
C GLY A 211 -0.32 18.59 16.35
N GLN A 212 -0.41 19.28 17.52
CA GLN A 212 -1.41 18.92 18.55
C GLN A 212 -2.81 19.36 18.12
N PRO A 213 -3.83 18.46 18.16
CA PRO A 213 -5.18 18.79 17.72
C PRO A 213 -5.81 19.86 18.63
N VAL A 214 -6.32 20.92 18.01
CA VAL A 214 -6.95 22.06 18.73
C VAL A 214 -8.46 21.88 18.81
N ASP A 215 -9.09 21.26 17.83
CA ASP A 215 -10.53 21.06 17.73
C ASP A 215 -10.90 19.63 17.25
N ASN A 216 -12.21 19.34 17.17
CA ASN A 216 -12.69 18.03 16.72
C ASN A 216 -12.38 17.76 15.24
N LEU A 217 -12.26 18.80 14.42
CA LEU A 217 -11.89 18.65 13.03
C LEU A 217 -10.44 18.18 12.90
N ASP A 218 -9.51 18.73 13.66
CA ASP A 218 -8.12 18.27 13.70
C ASP A 218 -8.04 16.81 14.18
N ARG A 219 -8.81 16.47 15.24
CA ARG A 219 -8.90 15.08 15.72
C ARG A 219 -9.43 14.12 14.66
N ALA A 220 -10.49 14.51 13.95
CA ALA A 220 -11.06 13.69 12.89
C ALA A 220 -10.07 13.48 11.74
N VAL A 221 -9.37 14.53 11.35
CA VAL A 221 -8.38 14.48 10.27
C VAL A 221 -7.18 13.58 10.64
N LEU A 222 -6.61 13.75 11.84
CA LEU A 222 -5.53 12.88 12.33
C LEU A 222 -5.98 11.43 12.49
N LEU A 223 -7.24 11.21 12.88
CA LEU A 223 -7.79 9.86 12.97
C LEU A 223 -7.90 9.20 11.58
N ILE A 224 -8.25 9.95 10.52
CA ILE A 224 -8.25 9.41 9.14
C ILE A 224 -6.84 9.00 8.70
N VAL A 225 -5.81 9.78 9.04
CA VAL A 225 -4.41 9.40 8.76
C VAL A 225 -4.07 8.10 9.48
N GLU A 226 -4.49 7.96 10.74
CA GLU A 226 -4.30 6.71 11.49
C GLU A 226 -5.10 5.55 10.88
N MET A 227 -6.34 5.77 10.44
CA MET A 227 -7.15 4.76 9.75
C MET A 227 -6.50 4.31 8.43
N LYS A 228 -5.94 5.26 7.66
CA LYS A 228 -5.13 4.95 6.48
C LYS A 228 -3.97 4.02 6.84
N ASN A 229 -3.16 4.38 7.82
CA ASN A 229 -2.00 3.58 8.24
C ASN A 229 -2.41 2.19 8.74
N VAL A 230 -3.53 2.08 9.47
CA VAL A 230 -4.06 0.79 9.96
C VAL A 230 -4.55 -0.07 8.80
N SER A 231 -5.24 0.50 7.80
CA SER A 231 -5.72 -0.26 6.64
C SER A 231 -4.56 -0.79 5.79
N GLU A 232 -3.52 0.00 5.54
CA GLU A 232 -2.33 -0.43 4.81
C GLU A 232 -1.57 -1.54 5.57
N LEU A 233 -1.43 -1.40 6.89
CA LEU A 233 -0.85 -2.44 7.74
C LEU A 233 -1.66 -3.75 7.68
N ALA A 234 -2.99 -3.66 7.76
CA ALA A 234 -3.87 -4.82 7.71
C ALA A 234 -3.71 -5.59 6.39
N VAL A 235 -3.60 -4.89 5.25
CA VAL A 235 -3.33 -5.50 3.95
C VAL A 235 -1.96 -6.21 3.95
N GLY A 236 -0.90 -5.55 4.42
CA GLY A 236 0.44 -6.13 4.50
C GLY A 236 0.48 -7.36 5.41
N LEU A 237 -0.17 -7.30 6.58
CA LEU A 237 -0.25 -8.44 7.50
C LEU A 237 -1.13 -9.57 6.95
N ALA A 238 -2.18 -9.27 6.18
CA ALA A 238 -3.02 -10.30 5.57
C ALA A 238 -2.20 -11.16 4.59
N TYR A 239 -1.46 -10.56 3.70
CA TYR A 239 -0.55 -11.31 2.81
C TYR A 239 0.59 -11.99 3.57
N THR A 240 1.06 -11.40 4.68
CA THR A 240 2.07 -12.01 5.56
C THR A 240 1.53 -13.29 6.21
N ALA A 241 0.32 -13.23 6.75
CA ALA A 241 -0.35 -14.37 7.36
C ALA A 241 -0.48 -15.53 6.38
N LEU A 242 -0.90 -15.26 5.14
CA LEU A 242 -1.01 -16.25 4.08
C LEU A 242 0.36 -16.85 3.70
N LEU A 243 1.40 -16.02 3.58
CA LEU A 243 2.75 -16.46 3.18
C LEU A 243 3.37 -17.43 4.20
N PHE A 244 3.21 -17.10 5.48
CA PHE A 244 3.82 -17.87 6.59
C PHE A 244 2.85 -18.84 7.26
N ASP A 245 1.60 -18.91 6.78
CA ASP A 245 0.54 -19.73 7.36
C ASP A 245 0.41 -19.48 8.89
N SER A 246 0.34 -18.19 9.25
CA SER A 246 0.40 -17.73 10.63
C SER A 246 -0.96 -17.33 11.15
N LYS A 247 -1.53 -18.14 12.06
CA LYS A 247 -2.79 -17.81 12.74
C LYS A 247 -2.65 -16.57 13.63
N ASP A 248 -1.49 -16.38 14.29
CA ASP A 248 -1.25 -15.22 15.15
C ASP A 248 -1.35 -13.91 14.37
N ILE A 249 -0.74 -13.87 13.17
CA ILE A 249 -0.79 -12.67 12.31
C ILE A 249 -2.21 -12.49 11.75
N ALA A 250 -2.92 -13.58 11.43
CA ALA A 250 -4.30 -13.50 10.98
C ALA A 250 -5.22 -12.93 12.09
N GLU A 251 -5.06 -13.35 13.33
CA GLU A 251 -5.78 -12.78 14.48
C GLU A 251 -5.52 -11.28 14.64
N GLU A 252 -4.28 -10.82 14.44
CA GLU A 252 -3.98 -9.38 14.51
C GLU A 252 -4.75 -8.60 13.44
N VAL A 253 -4.91 -9.13 12.22
CA VAL A 253 -5.71 -8.47 11.17
C VAL A 253 -7.17 -8.34 11.62
N PHE A 254 -7.74 -9.31 12.31
CA PHE A 254 -9.09 -9.20 12.88
C PHE A 254 -9.16 -8.12 13.97
N TRP A 255 -8.17 -8.05 14.86
CA TRP A 255 -8.09 -6.99 15.88
C TRP A 255 -7.97 -5.61 15.26
N LEU A 256 -7.18 -5.47 14.19
CA LEU A 256 -7.10 -4.21 13.44
C LEU A 256 -8.44 -3.81 12.83
N ASN A 257 -9.21 -4.78 12.32
CA ASN A 257 -10.54 -4.52 11.77
C ASN A 257 -11.54 -4.08 12.86
N GLU A 258 -11.57 -4.73 14.03
CA GLU A 258 -12.40 -4.30 15.16
C GLU A 258 -12.00 -2.91 15.67
N ARG A 259 -10.69 -2.61 15.71
CA ARG A 259 -10.19 -1.28 16.02
C ARG A 259 -10.64 -0.25 15.00
N MET A 260 -10.64 -0.58 13.72
CA MET A 260 -11.09 0.29 12.63
C MET A 260 -12.55 0.70 12.83
N ASP A 261 -13.44 -0.24 13.16
CA ASP A 261 -14.83 0.05 13.50
C ASP A 261 -14.95 1.09 14.63
N SER A 262 -14.17 0.93 15.71
CA SER A 262 -14.16 1.85 16.84
C SER A 262 -13.66 3.25 16.45
N MET A 263 -12.67 3.31 15.57
CA MET A 263 -12.13 4.56 15.05
C MET A 263 -13.16 5.28 14.17
N ARG A 264 -13.85 4.55 13.31
CA ARG A 264 -14.91 5.08 12.44
C ARG A 264 -16.05 5.70 13.27
N LEU A 265 -16.52 5.00 14.31
CA LEU A 265 -17.55 5.52 15.21
C LEU A 265 -17.12 6.80 15.93
N SER A 266 -15.86 6.86 16.38
CA SER A 266 -15.29 8.04 17.03
C SER A 266 -15.22 9.24 16.08
N LEU A 267 -14.82 8.98 14.83
CA LEU A 267 -14.73 10.00 13.79
C LEU A 267 -16.14 10.55 13.45
N GLU A 268 -17.12 9.67 13.26
CA GLU A 268 -18.50 10.06 12.98
C GLU A 268 -19.02 11.02 14.06
N LEU A 269 -18.77 10.71 15.35
CA LEU A 269 -19.17 11.56 16.46
C LEU A 269 -18.50 12.94 16.39
N TRP A 270 -17.19 13.00 16.18
CA TRP A 270 -16.47 14.28 16.10
C TRP A 270 -16.90 15.12 14.90
N VAL A 271 -17.14 14.50 13.76
CA VAL A 271 -17.67 15.18 12.57
C VAL A 271 -19.06 15.73 12.81
N LEU A 272 -19.96 14.96 13.46
CA LEU A 272 -21.30 15.42 13.79
C LEU A 272 -21.31 16.57 14.83
N GLU A 273 -20.38 16.54 15.78
CA GLU A 273 -20.20 17.64 16.74
C GLU A 273 -19.70 18.91 16.03
N GLU A 274 -18.76 18.76 15.09
CA GLU A 274 -18.19 19.89 14.37
C GLU A 274 -19.17 20.48 13.35
N ALA A 275 -20.07 19.66 12.77
CA ALA A 275 -21.13 20.10 11.86
C ALA A 275 -22.08 21.14 12.47
N LYS A 276 -22.13 21.24 13.81
CA LYS A 276 -22.89 22.29 14.51
C LYS A 276 -22.24 23.68 14.45
N LYS A 277 -20.96 23.74 14.04
CA LYS A 277 -20.13 24.96 14.13
C LYS A 277 -19.65 25.45 12.76
N ILE A 278 -19.55 24.54 11.76
CA ILE A 278 -18.92 24.80 10.47
C ILE A 278 -19.98 24.86 9.38
N GLU A 279 -19.92 25.92 8.57
CA GLU A 279 -20.56 26.02 7.28
C GLU A 279 -19.47 26.35 6.22
N PRO A 280 -19.41 25.66 5.06
CA PRO A 280 -20.34 24.64 4.56
C PRO A 280 -20.07 23.23 5.11
N ILE A 281 -21.14 22.48 5.40
CA ILE A 281 -21.11 21.10 5.94
C ILE A 281 -20.53 20.11 4.91
N GLU A 282 -20.55 20.47 3.62
CA GLU A 282 -20.11 19.61 2.51
C GLU A 282 -18.67 19.11 2.66
N SER A 283 -17.79 19.92 3.26
CA SER A 283 -16.39 19.50 3.48
C SER A 283 -16.25 18.37 4.50
N LEU A 284 -17.18 18.26 5.45
CA LEU A 284 -17.19 17.20 6.46
C LEU A 284 -17.63 15.84 5.86
N ARG A 285 -18.42 15.88 4.77
CA ARG A 285 -18.85 14.67 4.04
C ARG A 285 -17.65 13.93 3.49
N GLY A 286 -16.64 14.64 2.96
CA GLY A 286 -15.41 14.01 2.45
C GLY A 286 -14.67 13.20 3.52
N LEU A 287 -14.66 13.69 4.79
CA LEU A 287 -14.02 12.95 5.89
C LEU A 287 -14.74 11.63 6.20
N LEU A 288 -16.08 11.64 6.21
CA LEU A 288 -16.88 10.43 6.41
C LEU A 288 -16.65 9.40 5.31
N HIS A 289 -16.54 9.85 4.04
CA HIS A 289 -16.21 8.98 2.93
C HIS A 289 -14.81 8.35 3.10
N MET A 290 -13.79 9.16 3.42
CA MET A 290 -12.42 8.67 3.62
C MET A 290 -12.35 7.61 4.72
N ALA A 291 -13.07 7.81 5.83
CA ALA A 291 -13.14 6.83 6.91
C ALA A 291 -13.81 5.52 6.46
N ALA A 292 -14.93 5.62 5.74
CA ALA A 292 -15.65 4.45 5.24
C ALA A 292 -14.78 3.62 4.25
N PHE A 293 -13.96 4.27 3.44
CA PHE A 293 -13.09 3.58 2.49
C PHE A 293 -11.89 2.91 3.19
N ALA A 294 -11.26 3.57 4.17
CA ALA A 294 -10.23 2.94 4.98
C ALA A 294 -10.76 1.70 5.75
N ASP A 295 -11.98 1.78 6.26
CA ASP A 295 -12.69 0.68 6.88
C ASP A 295 -12.96 -0.46 5.89
N ALA A 296 -13.41 -0.15 4.67
CA ALA A 296 -13.63 -1.14 3.61
C ALA A 296 -12.33 -1.90 3.23
N ILE A 297 -11.19 -1.19 3.15
CA ILE A 297 -9.88 -1.81 2.89
C ILE A 297 -9.51 -2.77 4.03
N CYS A 298 -9.67 -2.34 5.29
CA CYS A 298 -9.36 -3.19 6.45
C CYS A 298 -10.27 -4.43 6.51
N SER A 299 -11.57 -4.26 6.24
CA SER A 299 -12.53 -5.37 6.16
C SER A 299 -12.20 -6.35 5.03
N ALA A 300 -11.71 -5.86 3.88
CA ALA A 300 -11.24 -6.71 2.79
C ALA A 300 -10.01 -7.52 3.22
N ALA A 301 -9.03 -6.90 3.89
CA ALA A 301 -7.87 -7.59 4.46
C ALA A 301 -8.28 -8.67 5.46
N SER A 302 -9.25 -8.38 6.33
CA SER A 302 -9.83 -9.37 7.25
C SER A 302 -10.47 -10.56 6.52
N SER A 303 -11.17 -10.32 5.40
CA SER A 303 -11.74 -11.39 4.60
C SER A 303 -10.70 -12.28 3.92
N ILE A 304 -9.54 -11.71 3.56
CA ILE A 304 -8.40 -12.46 3.01
C ILE A 304 -7.86 -13.48 4.03
N VAL A 305 -7.68 -13.09 5.29
CA VAL A 305 -7.13 -13.99 6.33
C VAL A 305 -8.14 -14.97 6.89
N ASP A 306 -9.42 -14.81 6.64
CA ASP A 306 -10.46 -15.74 7.07
C ASP A 306 -10.25 -17.18 6.50
N VAL A 307 -9.55 -17.28 5.37
CA VAL A 307 -9.09 -18.56 4.79
C VAL A 307 -8.23 -19.35 5.78
N ILE A 308 -7.30 -18.68 6.49
CA ILE A 308 -6.42 -19.29 7.49
C ILE A 308 -7.24 -19.73 8.72
N ARG A 309 -8.18 -18.88 9.17
CA ARG A 309 -9.03 -19.17 10.32
C ARG A 309 -9.93 -20.38 10.09
N ARG A 310 -10.39 -20.59 8.87
CA ARG A 310 -11.20 -21.74 8.45
C ARG A 310 -10.38 -23.00 8.19
N ASP A 311 -9.06 -22.96 8.40
CA ASP A 311 -8.14 -24.06 8.09
C ASP A 311 -8.26 -24.56 6.64
N ILE A 312 -8.56 -23.66 5.69
CA ILE A 312 -8.59 -23.99 4.27
C ILE A 312 -7.14 -24.10 3.79
N GLU A 313 -6.80 -25.28 3.27
CA GLU A 313 -5.45 -25.54 2.77
C GLU A 313 -5.16 -24.68 1.53
N ILE A 314 -4.18 -23.78 1.66
CA ILE A 314 -3.74 -22.91 0.57
C ILE A 314 -2.66 -23.66 -0.21
N PRO A 315 -2.82 -23.85 -1.54
CA PRO A 315 -1.82 -24.52 -2.36
C PRO A 315 -0.42 -23.91 -2.23
N PRO A 316 0.65 -24.72 -2.17
CA PRO A 316 2.02 -24.23 -2.02
C PRO A 316 2.45 -23.20 -3.09
N ILE A 317 1.78 -23.21 -4.25
CA ILE A 317 1.97 -22.25 -5.33
C ILE A 317 1.73 -20.81 -4.86
N PHE A 318 0.82 -20.61 -3.88
CA PHE A 318 0.50 -19.28 -3.35
C PHE A 318 1.70 -18.62 -2.65
N LYS A 319 2.49 -19.39 -1.90
CA LYS A 319 3.73 -18.88 -1.27
C LYS A 319 4.72 -18.33 -2.31
N LYS A 320 4.68 -18.92 -3.52
CA LYS A 320 5.49 -18.45 -4.65
C LYS A 320 4.93 -17.16 -5.26
N ILE A 321 3.61 -16.99 -5.25
CA ILE A 321 2.92 -15.77 -5.71
C ILE A 321 3.45 -14.54 -4.99
N ILE A 322 3.36 -14.52 -3.65
CA ILE A 322 3.79 -13.37 -2.85
C ILE A 322 5.29 -13.06 -3.00
N ARG A 323 6.11 -14.09 -3.27
CA ARG A 323 7.55 -13.91 -3.51
C ARG A 323 7.91 -13.39 -4.90
N GLU A 324 6.99 -13.48 -5.86
CA GLU A 324 7.21 -13.01 -7.24
C GLU A 324 6.55 -11.66 -7.52
N SER A 325 5.73 -11.14 -6.58
CA SER A 325 5.15 -9.80 -6.67
C SER A 325 6.22 -8.70 -6.59
N ASP A 326 5.87 -7.49 -6.98
CA ASP A 326 6.76 -6.33 -7.00
C ASP A 326 7.26 -5.96 -5.61
N GLU A 327 6.38 -6.01 -4.63
CA GLU A 327 6.73 -5.90 -3.22
C GLU A 327 6.62 -7.26 -2.53
N ILE A 328 7.75 -7.78 -2.10
CA ILE A 328 7.86 -9.04 -1.38
C ILE A 328 7.77 -8.84 0.13
N ILE A 329 7.41 -9.91 0.82
CA ILE A 329 7.43 -9.96 2.27
C ILE A 329 8.54 -10.90 2.71
N SER A 330 9.42 -10.41 3.58
CA SER A 330 10.60 -11.14 4.07
C SER A 330 10.53 -11.34 5.56
N ARG A 331 10.99 -12.50 6.00
CA ARG A 331 11.21 -12.84 7.40
C ARG A 331 12.70 -13.00 7.66
N ILE A 332 13.24 -12.22 8.57
CA ILE A 332 14.68 -12.12 8.82
C ILE A 332 14.93 -12.09 10.32
N ASP A 333 15.87 -12.94 10.78
CA ASP A 333 16.25 -13.02 12.19
C ASP A 333 17.48 -12.13 12.46
N VAL A 334 17.44 -11.36 13.55
CA VAL A 334 18.54 -10.51 14.01
C VAL A 334 19.58 -11.36 14.74
N GLN A 335 20.80 -11.41 14.22
CA GLN A 335 21.91 -12.15 14.83
C GLN A 335 22.63 -11.29 15.87
N ALA A 336 23.20 -11.95 16.88
CA ALA A 336 24.09 -11.33 17.86
C ALA A 336 25.25 -10.59 17.17
N GLY A 337 25.52 -9.36 17.59
CA GLY A 337 26.59 -8.54 17.02
C GLY A 337 26.37 -8.09 15.59
N SER A 338 25.17 -8.24 15.04
CA SER A 338 24.80 -7.67 13.74
C SER A 338 24.65 -6.15 13.84
N PHE A 339 24.65 -5.47 12.68
CA PHE A 339 24.43 -4.01 12.64
C PHE A 339 23.09 -3.59 13.29
N LEU A 340 22.09 -4.47 13.26
CA LEU A 340 20.76 -4.20 13.80
C LEU A 340 20.66 -4.42 15.31
N ASP A 341 21.52 -5.28 15.87
CA ASP A 341 21.46 -5.63 17.29
C ASP A 341 21.69 -4.41 18.18
N GLY A 342 20.77 -4.17 19.10
CA GLY A 342 20.81 -3.05 20.04
C GLY A 342 20.39 -1.68 19.46
N LYS A 343 20.08 -1.56 18.16
CA LYS A 343 19.64 -0.29 17.54
C LYS A 343 18.13 -0.17 17.49
N THR A 344 17.66 1.07 17.52
CA THR A 344 16.26 1.39 17.16
C THR A 344 16.07 1.39 15.64
N LEU A 345 14.84 1.24 15.18
CA LEU A 345 14.51 1.33 13.75
C LEU A 345 14.97 2.68 13.16
N LYS A 346 14.89 3.76 13.96
CA LYS A 346 15.38 5.10 13.56
C LYS A 346 16.91 5.14 13.45
N GLU A 347 17.63 4.64 14.45
CA GLU A 347 19.11 4.60 14.43
C GLU A 347 19.66 3.74 13.29
N ALA A 348 18.94 2.66 12.93
CA ALA A 348 19.28 1.81 11.81
C ALA A 348 18.85 2.38 10.45
N SER A 349 17.97 3.39 10.44
CA SER A 349 17.36 3.99 9.22
C SER A 349 16.89 2.93 8.21
N LEU A 350 16.29 1.83 8.70
CA LEU A 350 16.01 0.64 7.89
C LEU A 350 15.25 0.96 6.62
N GLY A 351 14.19 1.77 6.71
CA GLY A 351 13.41 2.17 5.55
C GLY A 351 14.24 2.86 4.48
N ALA A 352 15.05 3.86 4.87
CA ALA A 352 15.87 4.63 3.93
C ALA A 352 17.04 3.83 3.36
N VAL A 353 17.65 2.94 4.15
CA VAL A 353 18.83 2.16 3.74
C VAL A 353 18.45 0.95 2.90
N THR A 354 17.31 0.32 3.19
CA THR A 354 16.91 -0.94 2.55
C THR A 354 15.70 -0.78 1.62
N GLY A 355 14.90 0.27 1.76
CA GLY A 355 13.60 0.37 1.10
C GLY A 355 12.58 -0.64 1.63
N MET A 356 12.85 -1.27 2.79
CA MET A 356 11.95 -2.23 3.43
C MET A 356 11.24 -1.59 4.62
N ILE A 357 9.95 -1.82 4.73
CA ILE A 357 9.10 -1.33 5.82
C ILE A 357 8.87 -2.47 6.80
N VAL A 358 9.13 -2.22 8.08
CA VAL A 358 8.93 -3.24 9.12
C VAL A 358 7.46 -3.26 9.52
N LEU A 359 6.77 -4.36 9.19
CA LEU A 359 5.37 -4.60 9.55
C LEU A 359 5.23 -5.10 10.99
N ALA A 360 6.12 -6.02 11.39
CA ALA A 360 6.09 -6.63 12.72
C ALA A 360 7.47 -7.10 13.16
N ILE A 361 7.65 -7.20 14.48
CA ILE A 361 8.81 -7.82 15.13
C ILE A 361 8.29 -8.92 16.05
N LYS A 362 8.79 -10.14 15.89
CA LYS A 362 8.56 -11.23 16.85
C LYS A 362 9.72 -11.31 17.81
N ARG A 363 9.46 -11.24 19.12
CA ARG A 363 10.42 -11.34 20.21
C ARG A 363 10.03 -12.48 21.13
N GLY A 364 10.71 -13.61 21.04
CA GLY A 364 10.24 -14.84 21.66
C GLY A 364 8.85 -15.22 21.16
N GLU A 365 7.87 -15.33 22.07
CA GLU A 365 6.47 -15.60 21.70
C GLU A 365 5.62 -14.33 21.53
N GLN A 366 6.18 -13.14 21.73
CA GLN A 366 5.45 -11.88 21.64
C GLN A 366 5.64 -11.22 20.28
N TRP A 367 4.54 -10.69 19.73
CA TRP A 367 4.54 -9.89 18.52
C TRP A 367 4.45 -8.39 18.85
N ILE A 368 5.24 -7.60 18.17
CA ILE A 368 5.19 -6.13 18.17
C ILE A 368 4.77 -5.72 16.77
N TYR A 369 3.48 -5.48 16.57
CA TYR A 369 2.94 -5.03 15.31
C TYR A 369 3.11 -3.52 15.18
N ARG A 370 3.35 -3.06 13.95
CA ARG A 370 3.57 -1.64 13.64
C ARG A 370 4.60 -1.00 14.59
N PRO A 371 5.81 -1.52 14.63
CA PRO A 371 6.84 -1.00 15.54
C PRO A 371 7.15 0.47 15.19
N LYS A 372 7.13 1.34 16.21
CA LYS A 372 7.44 2.75 16.03
C LYS A 372 8.94 2.97 15.80
N LYS A 373 9.33 4.12 15.25
CA LYS A 373 10.74 4.49 14.93
C LYS A 373 11.70 4.29 16.11
N ASN A 374 11.23 4.38 17.36
CA ASN A 374 12.00 4.15 18.57
C ASN A 374 12.03 2.69 19.06
N ALA A 375 11.35 1.77 18.38
CA ALA A 375 11.40 0.36 18.69
C ALA A 375 12.85 -0.16 18.50
N ARG A 376 13.40 -0.78 19.55
CA ARG A 376 14.77 -1.31 19.56
C ARG A 376 14.76 -2.78 19.17
N LEU A 377 15.67 -3.14 18.30
CA LEU A 377 15.91 -4.51 17.86
C LEU A 377 16.94 -5.18 18.77
N TYR A 378 16.79 -6.47 18.99
CA TYR A 378 17.72 -7.27 19.79
C TYR A 378 18.02 -8.59 19.08
N GLU A 379 19.14 -9.20 19.47
CA GLU A 379 19.45 -10.58 19.11
C GLU A 379 18.24 -11.50 19.34
N GLY A 380 17.94 -12.35 18.37
CA GLY A 380 16.81 -13.29 18.41
C GLY A 380 15.47 -12.71 18.02
N ASP A 381 15.38 -11.39 17.76
CA ASP A 381 14.18 -10.83 17.15
C ASP A 381 14.02 -11.33 15.71
N THR A 382 12.79 -11.68 15.31
CA THR A 382 12.44 -11.94 13.93
C THR A 382 11.72 -10.72 13.36
N ILE A 383 12.24 -10.13 12.31
CA ILE A 383 11.65 -8.99 11.60
C ILE A 383 10.80 -9.50 10.44
N ILE A 384 9.55 -9.05 10.35
CA ILE A 384 8.72 -9.15 9.14
C ILE A 384 8.76 -7.79 8.45
N ALA A 385 9.27 -7.75 7.22
CA ALA A 385 9.38 -6.53 6.46
C ALA A 385 8.87 -6.71 5.03
N LYS A 386 8.27 -5.64 4.48
CA LYS A 386 7.73 -5.55 3.12
C LYS A 386 8.59 -4.59 2.30
N GLY A 387 8.84 -4.91 1.03
CA GLY A 387 9.56 -4.06 0.11
C GLY A 387 10.10 -4.84 -1.09
N ARG A 388 10.99 -4.24 -1.87
CA ARG A 388 11.55 -4.90 -3.05
C ARG A 388 12.64 -5.91 -2.70
N ARG A 389 12.86 -6.86 -3.63
CA ARG A 389 13.82 -7.97 -3.47
C ARG A 389 15.27 -7.52 -3.22
N ASP A 390 15.71 -6.42 -3.81
CA ASP A 390 17.05 -5.87 -3.57
C ASP A 390 17.18 -5.27 -2.16
N GLY A 391 16.09 -4.75 -1.59
CA GLY A 391 16.02 -4.35 -0.18
C GLY A 391 16.15 -5.54 0.79
N GLU A 392 15.55 -6.69 0.46
CA GLU A 392 15.68 -7.93 1.24
C GLU A 392 17.15 -8.33 1.40
N CYS A 393 17.93 -8.32 0.30
CA CYS A 393 19.36 -8.65 0.35
C CYS A 393 20.14 -7.72 1.29
N ARG A 394 19.85 -6.43 1.29
CA ARG A 394 20.45 -5.45 2.21
C ARG A 394 20.03 -5.68 3.64
N LEU A 395 18.74 -5.85 3.89
CA LEU A 395 18.20 -6.12 5.22
C LEU A 395 18.85 -7.39 5.82
N PHE A 396 18.97 -8.44 4.99
CA PHE A 396 19.65 -9.67 5.38
C PHE A 396 21.15 -9.46 5.71
N SER A 397 21.84 -8.60 4.96
CA SER A 397 23.23 -8.26 5.29
C SER A 397 23.37 -7.53 6.62
N LEU A 398 22.46 -6.59 6.91
CA LEU A 398 22.45 -5.83 8.16
C LEU A 398 22.07 -6.67 9.39
N SER A 399 21.33 -7.76 9.19
CA SER A 399 20.89 -8.67 10.27
C SER A 399 21.91 -9.72 10.64
N LYS A 400 22.96 -9.90 9.84
CA LYS A 400 24.06 -10.85 10.11
C LYS A 400 25.17 -10.22 10.91
N ALA A 401 25.86 -11.03 11.73
CA ALA A 401 27.11 -10.64 12.36
C ALA A 401 28.18 -10.30 11.29
N GLU A 402 28.90 -9.21 11.50
CA GLU A 402 30.10 -8.92 10.69
C GLU A 402 31.12 -10.04 10.92
N GLN A 403 31.53 -10.70 9.83
CA GLN A 403 32.61 -11.73 9.87
C GLN A 403 33.98 -11.10 9.96
#